data_4b6a2367fa0b392ef24cae1303f6d1c8
#
_entry.id   4b6a2367fa0b392ef24cae1303f6d1c8
#
_cell.length_a   1.000
_cell.length_b   1.000
_cell.length_c   1.000
_cell.angle_alpha   90.00
_cell.angle_beta   90.00
_cell.angle_gamma   90.00
#
_symmetry.space_group_name_H-M   'P 1'
#
loop_
_entity.id
_entity.type
_entity.pdbx_description
1 polymer ?
#
loop_
_entity_poly.entity_id
_entity_poly.type
_entity_poly.pdbx_seq_one_letter_code
_entity_poly.pdbx_strand_id
1 'polypeptide(L)'
;VDADKTRFDFVHNQPLTDDEIRRVENIVNAEILDNVDCQHRVMPIGEAQKIGATMLFGEKYGDEVRVIDIGSSRELCGGTHVQRTGDIGLFTIVAEGGVAAGVRRVEAITGDNALAYMQGMETALGGVAGTLKVQPSDVQARVYSILDQVRQLERELADAVNASSCE
;
A
#
# COMPACT_ATOMS: atom_id res chain seq x y z
N VAL A 1 12.46 -7.90 -0.36
CA VAL A 1 12.32 -7.27 0.95
C VAL A 1 13.65 -6.66 1.33
N ASP A 2 13.67 -5.43 1.74
CA ASP A 2 14.82 -4.72 2.31
C ASP A 2 14.42 -4.02 3.62
N ALA A 3 15.33 -3.23 4.21
CA ALA A 3 15.06 -2.56 5.48
C ALA A 3 13.95 -1.47 5.37
N ASP A 4 13.73 -0.94 4.18
CA ASP A 4 12.85 0.20 3.98
C ASP A 4 11.47 -0.21 3.47
N LYS A 5 11.41 -1.25 2.62
CA LYS A 5 10.17 -1.66 1.96
C LYS A 5 10.14 -3.13 1.53
N THR A 6 8.94 -3.60 1.31
CA THR A 6 8.63 -4.89 0.69
C THR A 6 8.11 -4.66 -0.73
N ARG A 7 8.57 -5.50 -1.67
CA ARG A 7 8.06 -5.55 -3.04
C ARG A 7 7.50 -6.94 -3.31
N PHE A 8 6.33 -6.99 -3.93
CA PHE A 8 5.67 -8.24 -4.30
C PHE A 8 5.16 -8.15 -5.73
N ASP A 9 5.64 -9.07 -6.57
CA ASP A 9 5.25 -9.19 -7.98
C ASP A 9 4.22 -10.31 -8.14
N PHE A 10 3.16 -10.05 -8.89
CA PHE A 10 2.07 -11.01 -9.08
C PHE A 10 1.48 -10.90 -10.49
N VAL A 11 0.90 -12.01 -10.96
CA VAL A 11 0.25 -12.06 -12.28
C VAL A 11 -1.12 -11.42 -12.19
N HIS A 12 -1.29 -10.29 -12.89
CA HIS A 12 -2.58 -9.60 -13.00
C HIS A 12 -2.58 -8.69 -14.22
N ASN A 13 -3.69 -8.65 -14.94
CA ASN A 13 -3.75 -7.99 -16.25
C ASN A 13 -4.21 -6.52 -16.18
N GLN A 14 -4.68 -6.06 -15.03
CA GLN A 14 -5.24 -4.71 -14.85
C GLN A 14 -4.59 -4.01 -13.64
N PRO A 15 -4.55 -2.67 -13.60
CA PRO A 15 -4.22 -1.94 -12.38
C PRO A 15 -5.16 -2.32 -11.23
N LEU A 16 -4.64 -2.40 -10.02
CA LEU A 16 -5.49 -2.53 -8.85
C LEU A 16 -6.25 -1.21 -8.63
N THR A 17 -7.51 -1.32 -8.30
CA THR A 17 -8.32 -0.18 -7.85
C THR A 17 -7.96 0.20 -6.41
N ASP A 18 -8.27 1.43 -6.03
CA ASP A 18 -8.07 1.90 -4.64
C ASP A 18 -8.84 1.02 -3.63
N ASP A 19 -10.01 0.50 -4.01
CA ASP A 19 -10.79 -0.38 -3.15
C ASP A 19 -10.14 -1.77 -2.99
N GLU A 20 -9.52 -2.30 -4.04
CA GLU A 20 -8.76 -3.55 -3.97
C GLU A 20 -7.51 -3.38 -3.10
N ILE A 21 -6.78 -2.28 -3.26
CA ILE A 21 -5.63 -1.94 -2.42
C ILE A 21 -6.06 -1.86 -0.96
N ARG A 22 -7.10 -1.11 -0.63
CA ARG A 22 -7.64 -1.03 0.74
C ARG A 22 -8.05 -2.37 1.29
N ARG A 23 -8.68 -3.21 0.46
CA ARG A 23 -9.08 -4.55 0.89
C ARG A 23 -7.89 -5.42 1.24
N VAL A 24 -6.81 -5.36 0.46
CA VAL A 24 -5.56 -6.07 0.76
C VAL A 24 -4.95 -5.54 2.07
N GLU A 25 -4.83 -4.22 2.22
CA GLU A 25 -4.32 -3.61 3.45
C GLU A 25 -5.12 -4.02 4.68
N ASN A 26 -6.45 -4.02 4.57
CA ASN A 26 -7.34 -4.42 5.67
C ASN A 26 -7.14 -5.90 6.07
N ILE A 27 -6.98 -6.80 5.10
CA ILE A 27 -6.73 -8.23 5.36
C ILE A 27 -5.39 -8.39 6.08
N VAL A 28 -4.32 -7.76 5.55
CA VAL A 28 -2.98 -7.89 6.14
C VAL A 28 -2.94 -7.27 7.55
N ASN A 29 -3.51 -6.09 7.72
CA ASN A 29 -3.55 -5.45 9.04
C ASN A 29 -4.42 -6.20 10.05
N ALA A 30 -5.48 -6.88 9.63
CA ALA A 30 -6.25 -7.76 10.52
C ALA A 30 -5.39 -8.93 11.03
N GLU A 31 -4.65 -9.62 10.15
CA GLU A 31 -3.71 -10.68 10.52
C GLU A 31 -2.60 -10.18 11.46
N ILE A 32 -2.12 -8.96 11.24
CA ILE A 32 -1.13 -8.31 12.13
C ILE A 32 -1.74 -8.08 13.53
N LEU A 33 -2.95 -7.54 13.59
CA LEU A 33 -3.65 -7.20 14.83
C LEU A 33 -4.06 -8.45 15.64
N ASP A 34 -4.27 -9.59 14.99
CA ASP A 34 -4.53 -10.87 15.66
C ASP A 34 -3.34 -11.32 16.51
N ASN A 35 -2.13 -10.78 16.25
CA ASN A 35 -0.93 -10.97 17.05
C ASN A 35 -0.63 -12.45 17.34
N VAL A 36 -0.75 -13.30 16.34
CA VAL A 36 -0.49 -14.75 16.47
C VAL A 36 0.99 -15.07 16.40
N ASP A 37 1.39 -16.18 17.04
CA ASP A 37 2.78 -16.64 17.02
C ASP A 37 3.17 -17.12 15.61
N CYS A 38 4.35 -16.71 15.15
CA CYS A 38 4.97 -17.24 13.94
C CYS A 38 5.74 -18.52 14.32
N GLN A 39 5.36 -19.64 13.73
CA GLN A 39 5.99 -20.93 14.00
C GLN A 39 6.82 -21.38 12.82
N HIS A 40 7.95 -22.01 13.11
CA HIS A 40 8.79 -22.61 12.09
C HIS A 40 9.14 -24.05 12.45
N ARG A 41 9.20 -24.91 11.42
CA ARG A 41 9.49 -26.33 11.58
C ARG A 41 10.40 -26.76 10.43
N VAL A 42 11.37 -27.61 10.71
CA VAL A 42 12.17 -28.27 9.67
C VAL A 42 11.61 -29.66 9.47
N MET A 43 11.37 -30.06 8.22
CA MET A 43 10.81 -31.34 7.89
C MET A 43 11.20 -31.78 6.46
N PRO A 44 11.06 -33.06 6.11
CA PRO A 44 11.23 -33.52 4.75
C PRO A 44 10.26 -32.81 3.77
N ILE A 45 10.75 -32.47 2.58
CA ILE A 45 9.95 -31.76 1.56
C ILE A 45 8.63 -32.47 1.24
N GLY A 46 8.62 -33.79 1.22
CA GLY A 46 7.41 -34.58 0.97
C GLY A 46 6.33 -34.43 2.08
N GLU A 47 6.75 -34.15 3.32
CA GLU A 47 5.83 -33.86 4.41
C GLU A 47 5.31 -32.43 4.32
N ALA A 48 6.17 -31.47 3.99
CA ALA A 48 5.77 -30.09 3.78
C ALA A 48 4.72 -29.96 2.66
N GLN A 49 4.87 -30.74 1.59
CA GLN A 49 3.87 -30.79 0.50
C GLN A 49 2.51 -31.36 0.99
N LYS A 50 2.54 -32.41 1.81
CA LYS A 50 1.30 -33.04 2.35
C LYS A 50 0.50 -32.10 3.24
N ILE A 51 1.17 -31.21 3.98
CA ILE A 51 0.50 -30.23 4.84
C ILE A 51 0.11 -28.94 4.08
N GLY A 52 0.31 -28.91 2.74
CA GLY A 52 -0.12 -27.80 1.90
C GLY A 52 0.76 -26.55 2.01
N ALA A 53 2.05 -26.69 2.34
CA ALA A 53 2.94 -25.55 2.38
C ALA A 53 3.14 -24.98 0.97
N THR A 54 2.98 -23.66 0.83
CA THR A 54 3.21 -22.95 -0.44
C THR A 54 4.69 -22.97 -0.79
N MET A 55 4.98 -23.31 -2.03
CA MET A 55 6.34 -23.38 -2.59
C MET A 55 6.46 -22.32 -3.69
N LEU A 56 7.52 -21.52 -3.67
CA LEU A 56 7.76 -20.54 -4.73
C LEU A 56 8.22 -21.27 -6.00
N PHE A 57 7.64 -20.86 -7.13
CA PHE A 57 7.93 -21.45 -8.41
C PHE A 57 9.37 -21.12 -8.84
N GLY A 58 10.14 -22.16 -9.21
CA GLY A 58 11.52 -22.00 -9.72
C GLY A 58 12.62 -22.05 -8.67
N GLU A 59 12.31 -22.14 -7.38
CA GLU A 59 13.29 -22.41 -6.33
C GLU A 59 13.64 -23.90 -6.25
N LYS A 60 14.92 -24.18 -6.03
CA LYS A 60 15.40 -25.55 -5.77
C LYS A 60 15.45 -25.78 -4.26
N TYR A 61 14.61 -26.67 -3.80
CA TYR A 61 14.56 -27.07 -2.41
C TYR A 61 15.38 -28.35 -2.17
N GLY A 62 16.03 -28.44 -1.01
CA GLY A 62 16.71 -29.66 -0.57
C GLY A 62 15.72 -30.72 -0.07
N ASP A 63 16.26 -31.84 0.43
CA ASP A 63 15.45 -32.93 1.00
C ASP A 63 14.74 -32.50 2.29
N GLU A 64 15.35 -31.62 3.07
CA GLU A 64 14.77 -30.98 4.24
C GLU A 64 14.49 -29.50 3.95
N VAL A 65 13.35 -29.03 4.38
CA VAL A 65 12.87 -27.66 4.17
C VAL A 65 12.34 -27.05 5.48
N ARG A 66 12.45 -25.73 5.58
CA ARG A 66 11.88 -24.96 6.68
C ARG A 66 10.51 -24.45 6.27
N VAL A 67 9.47 -24.90 7.00
CA VAL A 67 8.10 -24.44 6.86
C VAL A 67 7.85 -23.35 7.89
N ILE A 68 7.28 -22.24 7.46
CA ILE A 68 6.85 -21.12 8.29
C ILE A 68 5.33 -21.06 8.28
N ASP A 69 4.74 -21.00 9.48
CA ASP A 69 3.32 -20.68 9.69
C ASP A 69 3.21 -19.26 10.26
N ILE A 70 2.54 -18.37 9.54
CA ILE A 70 2.30 -16.97 9.92
C ILE A 70 0.82 -16.67 9.68
N GLY A 71 0.04 -16.53 10.75
CA GLY A 71 -1.40 -16.35 10.64
C GLY A 71 -2.05 -17.45 9.80
N SER A 72 -2.72 -17.05 8.73
CA SER A 72 -3.35 -17.95 7.76
C SER A 72 -2.39 -18.53 6.71
N SER A 73 -1.15 -18.01 6.61
CA SER A 73 -0.16 -18.42 5.61
C SER A 73 0.72 -19.55 6.11
N ARG A 74 1.01 -20.49 5.20
CA ARG A 74 2.00 -21.55 5.41
C ARG A 74 2.87 -21.69 4.17
N GLU A 75 4.16 -21.43 4.30
CA GLU A 75 5.08 -21.40 3.15
C GLU A 75 6.46 -21.95 3.50
N LEU A 76 7.21 -22.31 2.46
CA LEU A 76 8.62 -22.64 2.58
C LEU A 76 9.44 -21.36 2.53
N CYS A 77 10.13 -21.02 3.63
CA CYS A 77 11.00 -19.86 3.66
C CYS A 77 12.19 -20.06 4.59
N GLY A 78 13.38 -19.82 4.07
CA GLY A 78 14.66 -19.87 4.82
C GLY A 78 15.04 -18.55 5.49
N GLY A 79 14.30 -17.47 5.26
CA GLY A 79 14.58 -16.12 5.76
C GLY A 79 14.37 -15.95 7.27
N THR A 80 14.63 -14.75 7.76
CA THR A 80 14.30 -14.33 9.11
C THR A 80 12.87 -13.80 9.18
N HIS A 81 12.17 -14.08 10.25
CA HIS A 81 10.77 -13.70 10.46
C HIS A 81 10.58 -13.13 11.85
N VAL A 82 9.51 -12.35 12.01
CA VAL A 82 9.03 -11.88 13.31
C VAL A 82 8.61 -13.06 14.19
N GLN A 83 8.56 -12.87 15.48
CA GLN A 83 8.06 -13.90 16.40
C GLN A 83 6.54 -13.95 16.47
N ARG A 84 5.90 -12.80 16.29
CA ARG A 84 4.45 -12.63 16.29
C ARG A 84 4.04 -11.71 15.14
N THR A 85 2.85 -11.90 14.59
CA THR A 85 2.36 -11.01 13.52
C THR A 85 2.26 -9.54 13.97
N GLY A 86 1.96 -9.30 15.25
CA GLY A 86 1.93 -7.94 15.82
C GLY A 86 3.26 -7.19 15.78
N ASP A 87 4.39 -7.90 15.74
CA ASP A 87 5.73 -7.27 15.62
C ASP A 87 5.95 -6.55 14.29
N ILE A 88 5.13 -6.86 13.27
CA ILE A 88 5.19 -6.20 11.95
C ILE A 88 4.75 -4.73 12.05
N GLY A 89 3.80 -4.43 12.93
CA GLY A 89 3.20 -3.10 13.04
C GLY A 89 2.26 -2.78 11.87
N LEU A 90 1.97 -1.49 11.66
CA LEU A 90 1.12 -1.04 10.56
C LEU A 90 1.72 -1.45 9.21
N PHE A 91 0.88 -1.99 8.33
CA PHE A 91 1.21 -2.26 6.93
C PHE A 91 0.44 -1.32 6.01
N THR A 92 1.11 -0.71 5.05
CA THR A 92 0.46 0.10 4.01
C THR A 92 1.15 -0.05 2.66
N ILE A 93 0.36 -0.08 1.58
CA ILE A 93 0.84 -0.11 0.20
C ILE A 93 1.09 1.33 -0.24
N VAL A 94 2.30 1.64 -0.68
CA VAL A 94 2.71 3.00 -1.07
C VAL A 94 2.83 3.16 -2.59
N ALA A 95 2.90 2.06 -3.33
CA ALA A 95 2.92 2.09 -4.80
C ALA A 95 2.35 0.81 -5.39
N GLU A 96 1.70 0.93 -6.53
CA GLU A 96 1.23 -0.15 -7.37
C GLU A 96 1.53 0.19 -8.83
N GLY A 97 2.03 -0.77 -9.63
CA GLY A 97 2.34 -0.51 -11.02
C GLY A 97 2.64 -1.77 -11.84
N GLY A 98 2.60 -1.63 -13.19
CA GLY A 98 3.01 -2.69 -14.09
C GLY A 98 4.53 -2.77 -14.20
N VAL A 99 5.11 -3.97 -14.17
CA VAL A 99 6.55 -4.21 -14.36
C VAL A 99 6.86 -5.00 -15.62
N ALA A 100 5.90 -5.79 -16.10
CA ALA A 100 5.96 -6.51 -17.37
C ALA A 100 4.55 -6.77 -17.91
N ALA A 101 4.42 -7.33 -19.11
CA ALA A 101 3.13 -7.72 -19.66
C ALA A 101 2.44 -8.75 -18.74
N GLY A 102 1.27 -8.40 -18.19
CA GLY A 102 0.50 -9.25 -17.28
C GLY A 102 1.13 -9.44 -15.89
N VAL A 103 2.15 -8.65 -15.51
CA VAL A 103 2.79 -8.69 -14.19
C VAL A 103 2.72 -7.32 -13.53
N ARG A 104 2.17 -7.28 -12.33
CA ARG A 104 2.07 -6.09 -11.49
C ARG A 104 2.98 -6.21 -10.28
N ARG A 105 3.34 -5.07 -9.72
CA ARG A 105 4.14 -4.94 -8.50
C ARG A 105 3.42 -4.04 -7.51
N VAL A 106 3.36 -4.47 -6.27
CA VAL A 106 3.05 -3.60 -5.13
C VAL A 106 4.32 -3.35 -4.33
N GLU A 107 4.48 -2.13 -3.83
CA GLU A 107 5.47 -1.77 -2.83
C GLU A 107 4.74 -1.40 -1.54
N ALA A 108 5.17 -1.97 -0.43
CA ALA A 108 4.56 -1.75 0.87
C ALA A 108 5.64 -1.46 1.92
N ILE A 109 5.23 -0.74 2.94
CA ILE A 109 6.04 -0.41 4.12
C ILE A 109 5.33 -0.86 5.39
N THR A 110 6.10 -1.10 6.46
CA THR A 110 5.58 -1.57 7.74
C THR A 110 6.19 -0.82 8.91
N GLY A 111 5.63 -1.01 10.09
CA GLY A 111 6.18 -0.52 11.36
C GLY A 111 6.44 0.98 11.37
N ASP A 112 7.62 1.39 11.79
CA ASP A 112 8.00 2.79 11.93
C ASP A 112 7.97 3.55 10.60
N ASN A 113 8.32 2.90 9.48
CA ASN A 113 8.26 3.51 8.15
C ASN A 113 6.82 3.81 7.74
N ALA A 114 5.88 2.91 8.05
CA ALA A 114 4.46 3.14 7.79
C ALA A 114 3.90 4.26 8.67
N LEU A 115 4.28 4.31 9.95
CA LEU A 115 3.90 5.37 10.87
C LEU A 115 4.42 6.74 10.39
N ALA A 116 5.70 6.82 10.03
CA ALA A 116 6.32 8.05 9.53
C ALA A 116 5.65 8.53 8.22
N TYR A 117 5.31 7.59 7.33
CA TYR A 117 4.56 7.89 6.10
C TYR A 117 3.18 8.51 6.40
N MET A 118 2.41 7.91 7.31
CA MET A 118 1.10 8.42 7.72
C MET A 118 1.19 9.80 8.36
N GLN A 119 2.16 10.01 9.26
CA GLN A 119 2.41 11.32 9.88
C GLN A 119 2.82 12.38 8.85
N GLY A 120 3.60 12.00 7.84
CA GLY A 120 3.95 12.88 6.73
C GLY A 120 2.73 13.32 5.91
N MET A 121 1.83 12.39 5.62
CA MET A 121 0.55 12.69 4.94
C MET A 121 -0.36 13.60 5.77
N GLU A 122 -0.47 13.34 7.08
CA GLU A 122 -1.21 14.19 8.01
C GLU A 122 -0.65 15.62 8.04
N THR A 123 0.67 15.75 8.14
CA THR A 123 1.37 17.04 8.13
C THR A 123 1.12 17.80 6.83
N ALA A 124 1.23 17.13 5.68
CA ALA A 124 0.98 17.73 4.37
C ALA A 124 -0.47 18.22 4.24
N LEU A 125 -1.43 17.38 4.62
CA LEU A 125 -2.85 17.76 4.61
C LEU A 125 -3.13 18.93 5.55
N GLY A 126 -2.56 18.92 6.76
CA GLY A 126 -2.65 20.02 7.72
C GLY A 126 -2.07 21.33 7.17
N GLY A 127 -0.94 21.26 6.47
CA GLY A 127 -0.34 22.43 5.80
C GLY A 127 -1.25 23.04 4.72
N VAL A 128 -1.86 22.18 3.89
CA VAL A 128 -2.85 22.63 2.88
C VAL A 128 -4.08 23.24 3.54
N ALA A 129 -4.63 22.59 4.56
CA ALA A 129 -5.78 23.08 5.31
C ALA A 129 -5.51 24.45 5.94
N GLY A 130 -4.32 24.62 6.55
CA GLY A 130 -3.88 25.89 7.12
C GLY A 130 -3.77 27.01 6.07
N THR A 131 -3.21 26.71 4.89
CA THR A 131 -3.14 27.66 3.77
C THR A 131 -4.53 28.10 3.29
N LEU A 132 -5.46 27.16 3.21
CA LEU A 132 -6.85 27.39 2.80
C LEU A 132 -7.75 27.93 3.91
N LYS A 133 -7.25 27.98 5.15
CA LYS A 133 -7.97 28.41 6.37
C LYS A 133 -9.26 27.61 6.61
N VAL A 134 -9.17 26.30 6.45
CA VAL A 134 -10.27 25.34 6.67
C VAL A 134 -9.81 24.16 7.53
N GLN A 135 -10.74 23.33 7.99
CA GLN A 135 -10.41 22.06 8.61
C GLN A 135 -9.90 21.06 7.55
N PRO A 136 -9.06 20.09 7.91
CA PRO A 136 -8.59 19.06 6.97
C PRO A 136 -9.71 18.33 6.22
N SER A 137 -10.86 18.09 6.88
CA SER A 137 -12.06 17.47 6.26
C SER A 137 -12.67 18.32 5.14
N ASP A 138 -12.46 19.65 5.16
CA ASP A 138 -13.10 20.60 4.26
C ASP A 138 -12.18 21.01 3.09
N VAL A 139 -10.93 20.53 3.09
CA VAL A 139 -9.93 20.89 2.07
C VAL A 139 -10.45 20.65 0.66
N GLN A 140 -11.01 19.47 0.40
CA GLN A 140 -11.51 19.12 -0.93
C GLN A 140 -12.62 20.07 -1.41
N ALA A 141 -13.61 20.33 -0.56
CA ALA A 141 -14.70 21.26 -0.87
C ALA A 141 -14.18 22.67 -1.14
N ARG A 142 -13.20 23.12 -0.34
CA ARG A 142 -12.59 24.44 -0.50
C ARG A 142 -11.82 24.57 -1.81
N VAL A 143 -11.07 23.52 -2.19
CA VAL A 143 -10.36 23.49 -3.48
C VAL A 143 -11.33 23.60 -4.64
N TYR A 144 -12.42 22.83 -4.63
CA TYR A 144 -13.45 22.94 -5.68
C TYR A 144 -14.05 24.35 -5.76
N SER A 145 -14.38 24.96 -4.61
CA SER A 145 -14.87 26.34 -4.57
C SER A 145 -13.91 27.34 -5.17
N ILE A 146 -12.61 27.20 -4.91
CA ILE A 146 -11.58 28.06 -5.48
C ILE A 146 -11.47 27.87 -6.99
N LEU A 147 -11.49 26.63 -7.47
CA LEU A 147 -11.42 26.34 -8.92
C LEU A 147 -12.63 26.94 -9.67
N ASP A 148 -13.82 26.89 -9.07
CA ASP A 148 -15.02 27.52 -9.67
C ASP A 148 -14.92 29.04 -9.67
N GLN A 149 -14.39 29.65 -8.61
CA GLN A 149 -14.12 31.10 -8.57
C GLN A 149 -13.10 31.51 -9.63
N VAL A 150 -12.04 30.75 -9.83
CA VAL A 150 -11.05 31.04 -10.88
C VAL A 150 -11.72 31.00 -12.26
N ARG A 151 -12.49 29.96 -12.57
CA ARG A 151 -13.22 29.86 -13.85
C ARG A 151 -14.18 31.02 -14.09
N GLN A 152 -14.84 31.49 -13.03
CA GLN A 152 -15.74 32.65 -13.13
C GLN A 152 -14.94 33.91 -13.42
N LEU A 153 -13.86 34.18 -12.68
CA LEU A 153 -13.00 35.36 -12.87
C LEU A 153 -12.35 35.38 -14.27
N GLU A 154 -11.95 34.23 -14.81
CA GLU A 154 -11.43 34.12 -16.16
C GLU A 154 -12.47 34.53 -17.22
N ARG A 155 -13.74 34.14 -17.04
CA ARG A 155 -14.84 34.57 -17.93
C ARG A 155 -15.08 36.09 -17.84
N GLU A 156 -15.20 36.61 -16.62
CA GLU A 156 -15.41 38.04 -16.39
C GLU A 156 -14.28 38.89 -16.99
N LEU A 157 -13.02 38.41 -16.87
CA LEU A 157 -11.87 39.06 -17.47
C LEU A 157 -11.94 39.04 -19.00
N ALA A 158 -12.28 37.91 -19.61
CA ALA A 158 -12.41 37.78 -21.06
C ALA A 158 -13.52 38.72 -21.58
N ASP A 159 -14.64 38.80 -20.91
CA ASP A 159 -15.74 39.69 -21.29
C ASP A 159 -15.34 41.17 -21.16
N ALA A 160 -14.63 41.54 -20.10
CA ALA A 160 -14.12 42.90 -19.92
C ALA A 160 -13.12 43.33 -20.99
N VAL A 161 -12.19 42.41 -21.36
CA VAL A 161 -11.22 42.65 -22.44
C VAL A 161 -11.92 42.83 -23.78
N ASN A 162 -12.91 41.97 -24.09
CA ASN A 162 -13.67 42.08 -25.34
C ASN A 162 -14.47 43.40 -25.42
N ALA A 163 -15.06 43.83 -24.30
CA ALA A 163 -15.79 45.11 -24.24
C ALA A 163 -14.86 46.31 -24.48
N SER A 164 -13.64 46.27 -23.93
CA SER A 164 -12.65 47.35 -24.08
C SER A 164 -12.00 47.41 -25.51
N SER A 165 -12.12 46.33 -26.27
CA SER A 165 -11.57 46.26 -27.62
C SER A 165 -12.54 46.74 -28.71
N CYS A 166 -13.76 47.12 -28.33
CA CYS A 166 -14.83 47.61 -29.22
C CYS A 166 -15.00 49.15 -29.19
N GLU A 167 -14.20 49.84 -28.41
CA GLU A 167 -14.06 51.31 -28.44
C GLU A 167 -12.85 51.76 -29.27
#